data_c20ca7ac5833ebd0790f27b76a586d19
#
_entry.id   c20ca7ac5833ebd0790f27b76a586d19
#
_cell.length_a   1.000
_cell.length_b   1.000
_cell.length_c   1.000
_cell.angle_alpha   90.00
_cell.angle_beta   90.00
_cell.angle_gamma   90.00
#
_symmetry.space_group_name_H-M   'P 1'
#
loop_
_entity.id
_entity.type
_entity.pdbx_description
1 polymer ?
#
loop_
_entity_poly.entity_id
_entity_poly.type
_entity_poly.pdbx_seq_one_letter_code
_entity_poly.pdbx_strand_id
1 'polypeptide(L)'
;MSIRRILIVDDSPTERHVLNDMLTKSGYEVMSSDNGEDAIQKAKSLRPDLILMDVVMPGLNGFQATRAISRDPDTRAIPIILCTSKSQETDKIWGMRQGARDYIVKPVNRDELLEKIAAIG
;
A
#
# COMPACT_ATOMS: atom_id res chain seq x y z
N MET A 1 -5.98 14.15 -10.01
CA MET A 1 -5.60 13.10 -10.97
C MET A 1 -6.13 11.76 -10.48
N SER A 2 -6.60 10.95 -11.40
CA SER A 2 -7.15 9.65 -11.02
C SER A 2 -6.03 8.62 -10.84
N ILE A 3 -6.27 7.68 -9.94
CA ILE A 3 -5.37 6.54 -9.70
C ILE A 3 -5.50 5.57 -10.88
N ARG A 4 -4.39 5.15 -11.45
CA ARG A 4 -4.35 4.17 -12.55
C ARG A 4 -3.40 3.02 -12.26
N ARG A 5 -2.24 3.29 -11.67
CA ARG A 5 -1.17 2.32 -11.42
C ARG A 5 -0.99 2.14 -9.93
N ILE A 6 -1.11 0.91 -9.48
CA ILE A 6 -1.07 0.58 -8.05
C ILE A 6 0.05 -0.43 -7.79
N LEU A 7 0.91 -0.13 -6.81
CA LEU A 7 1.93 -1.04 -6.33
C LEU A 7 1.40 -1.77 -5.09
N ILE A 8 1.32 -3.09 -5.15
CA ILE A 8 0.95 -3.93 -4.01
C ILE A 8 2.21 -4.44 -3.36
N VAL A 9 2.36 -4.23 -2.04
CA VAL A 9 3.50 -4.70 -1.26
C VAL A 9 3.00 -5.65 -0.17
N ASP A 10 3.34 -6.92 -0.30
CA ASP A 10 2.93 -7.96 0.64
C ASP A 10 3.88 -9.15 0.46
N ASP A 11 4.36 -9.74 1.55
CA ASP A 11 5.27 -10.88 1.49
C ASP A 11 4.55 -12.20 1.17
N SER A 12 3.23 -12.25 1.29
CA SER A 12 2.43 -13.43 0.96
C SER A 12 2.06 -13.47 -0.52
N PRO A 13 2.50 -14.50 -1.28
CA PRO A 13 2.09 -14.64 -2.67
C PRO A 13 0.57 -14.76 -2.84
N THR A 14 -0.10 -15.43 -1.91
CA THR A 14 -1.55 -15.59 -1.93
C THR A 14 -2.26 -14.25 -1.79
N GLU A 15 -1.82 -13.44 -0.83
CA GLU A 15 -2.39 -12.11 -0.60
C GLU A 15 -2.15 -11.19 -1.81
N ARG A 16 -0.95 -11.21 -2.39
CA ARG A 16 -0.65 -10.44 -3.59
C ARG A 16 -1.55 -10.84 -4.74
N HIS A 17 -1.77 -12.14 -4.91
CA HIS A 17 -2.63 -12.65 -5.99
C HIS A 17 -4.08 -12.16 -5.81
N VAL A 18 -4.61 -12.24 -4.60
CA VAL A 18 -5.98 -11.81 -4.31
C VAL A 18 -6.16 -10.32 -4.62
N LEU A 19 -5.25 -9.48 -4.15
CA LEU A 19 -5.31 -8.04 -4.40
C LEU A 19 -5.10 -7.71 -5.88
N ASN A 20 -4.16 -8.40 -6.53
CA ASN A 20 -3.92 -8.21 -7.96
C ASN A 20 -5.17 -8.51 -8.78
N ASP A 21 -5.82 -9.65 -8.52
CA ASP A 21 -7.03 -10.06 -9.22
C ASP A 21 -8.16 -9.05 -9.00
N MET A 22 -8.35 -8.64 -7.76
CA MET A 22 -9.38 -7.68 -7.38
C MET A 22 -9.21 -6.34 -8.11
N LEU A 23 -7.99 -5.84 -8.16
CA LEU A 23 -7.70 -4.53 -8.75
C LEU A 23 -7.65 -4.56 -10.27
N THR A 24 -7.09 -5.60 -10.87
CA THR A 24 -7.05 -5.72 -12.34
C THR A 24 -8.46 -5.87 -12.91
N LYS A 25 -9.33 -6.60 -12.23
CA LYS A 25 -10.74 -6.70 -12.64
C LYS A 25 -11.49 -5.37 -12.52
N SER A 26 -10.99 -4.47 -11.69
CA SER A 26 -11.58 -3.13 -11.54
C SER A 26 -10.94 -2.09 -12.48
N GLY A 27 -10.03 -2.52 -13.36
CA GLY A 27 -9.46 -1.65 -14.38
C GLY A 27 -8.13 -1.01 -14.03
N TYR A 28 -7.52 -1.36 -12.91
CA TYR A 28 -6.22 -0.80 -12.51
C TYR A 28 -5.05 -1.60 -13.10
N GLU A 29 -3.95 -0.91 -13.38
CA GLU A 29 -2.68 -1.55 -13.70
C GLU A 29 -1.96 -1.83 -12.38
N VAL A 30 -1.50 -3.07 -12.17
CA VAL A 30 -0.95 -3.51 -10.90
C VAL A 30 0.51 -3.93 -11.05
N MET A 31 1.34 -3.47 -10.12
CA MET A 31 2.71 -3.90 -9.93
C MET A 31 2.80 -4.49 -8.53
N SER A 32 3.79 -5.32 -8.26
CA SER A 32 3.90 -5.95 -6.95
C SER A 32 5.33 -5.98 -6.43
N SER A 33 5.44 -6.07 -5.10
CA SER A 33 6.69 -6.21 -4.38
C SER A 33 6.45 -7.13 -3.18
N ASP A 34 7.46 -7.90 -2.79
CA ASP A 34 7.34 -8.85 -1.69
C ASP A 34 8.05 -8.40 -0.40
N ASN A 35 8.64 -7.21 -0.40
CA ASN A 35 9.34 -6.70 0.79
C ASN A 35 9.44 -5.17 0.77
N GLY A 36 9.78 -4.60 1.93
CA GLY A 36 9.82 -3.15 2.11
C GLY A 36 10.95 -2.46 1.35
N GLU A 37 12.12 -3.07 1.29
CA GLU A 37 13.27 -2.50 0.58
C GLU A 37 13.01 -2.40 -0.91
N ASP A 38 12.46 -3.48 -1.50
CA ASP A 38 12.09 -3.50 -2.90
C ASP A 38 10.97 -2.50 -3.20
N ALA A 39 10.03 -2.34 -2.26
CA ALA A 39 8.93 -1.38 -2.39
C ALA A 39 9.47 0.06 -2.49
N ILE A 40 10.46 0.41 -1.67
CA ILE A 40 11.08 1.73 -1.71
C ILE A 40 11.72 1.97 -3.08
N GLN A 41 12.45 0.98 -3.60
CA GLN A 41 13.09 1.09 -4.91
C GLN A 41 12.05 1.22 -6.03
N LYS A 42 11.00 0.42 -5.99
CA LYS A 42 9.94 0.48 -7.00
C LYS A 42 9.13 1.77 -6.93
N ALA A 43 8.94 2.32 -5.74
CA ALA A 43 8.28 3.62 -5.60
C ALA A 43 9.06 4.70 -6.36
N LYS A 44 10.39 4.67 -6.29
CA LYS A 44 11.24 5.62 -6.99
C LYS A 44 11.27 5.38 -8.50
N SER A 45 11.44 4.13 -8.92
CA SER A 45 11.65 3.78 -10.32
C SER A 45 10.37 3.73 -11.13
N LEU A 46 9.27 3.23 -10.55
CA LEU A 46 8.01 3.02 -11.25
C LEU A 46 7.01 4.14 -11.03
N ARG A 47 7.15 4.90 -9.96
CA ARG A 47 6.27 6.02 -9.59
C ARG A 47 4.79 5.67 -9.69
N PRO A 48 4.33 4.69 -8.90
CA PRO A 48 2.91 4.32 -8.90
C PRO A 48 2.04 5.48 -8.40
N ASP A 49 0.77 5.44 -8.74
CA ASP A 49 -0.18 6.46 -8.28
C ASP A 49 -0.64 6.18 -6.86
N LEU A 50 -0.50 4.94 -6.40
CA LEU A 50 -0.92 4.50 -5.06
C LEU A 50 -0.10 3.28 -4.67
N ILE A 51 0.19 3.16 -3.39
CA ILE A 51 0.84 1.96 -2.82
C ILE A 51 -0.11 1.34 -1.78
N LEU A 52 -0.36 0.03 -1.91
CA LEU A 52 -1.03 -0.76 -0.88
C LEU A 52 0.05 -1.53 -0.14
N MET A 53 0.24 -1.25 1.14
CA MET A 53 1.38 -1.72 1.91
C MET A 53 0.95 -2.59 3.08
N ASP A 54 1.41 -3.84 3.13
CA ASP A 54 1.26 -4.66 4.32
C ASP A 54 2.26 -4.19 5.39
N VAL A 55 1.91 -4.39 6.65
CA VAL A 55 2.76 -3.98 7.78
C VAL A 55 3.70 -5.10 8.20
N VAL A 56 3.18 -6.32 8.34
CA VAL A 56 3.95 -7.44 8.88
C VAL A 56 4.71 -8.14 7.76
N MET A 57 5.98 -7.80 7.62
CA MET A 57 6.88 -8.38 6.61
C MET A 57 8.25 -8.62 7.20
N PRO A 58 8.98 -9.66 6.74
CA PRO A 58 10.37 -9.87 7.19
C PRO A 58 11.25 -8.69 6.77
N GLY A 59 12.26 -8.38 7.58
CA GLY A 59 13.14 -7.26 7.32
C GLY A 59 12.45 -5.94 7.63
N LEU A 60 12.48 -5.00 6.70
CA LEU A 60 11.83 -3.70 6.84
C LEU A 60 10.31 -3.89 6.83
N ASN A 61 9.62 -3.50 7.91
CA ASN A 61 8.17 -3.63 7.96
C ASN A 61 7.47 -2.49 7.21
N GLY A 62 6.14 -2.60 7.07
CA GLY A 62 5.36 -1.63 6.31
C GLY A 62 5.33 -0.24 6.92
N PHE A 63 5.42 -0.11 8.23
CA PHE A 63 5.51 1.20 8.90
C PHE A 63 6.82 1.89 8.51
N GLN A 64 7.93 1.15 8.55
CA GLN A 64 9.25 1.67 8.21
C GLN A 64 9.33 2.04 6.73
N ALA A 65 8.81 1.19 5.85
CA ALA A 65 8.78 1.47 4.41
C ALA A 65 7.92 2.70 4.10
N THR A 66 6.76 2.82 4.74
CA THR A 66 5.88 3.98 4.59
C THR A 66 6.60 5.26 5.00
N ARG A 67 7.30 5.23 6.13
CA ARG A 67 8.06 6.39 6.60
C ARG A 67 9.14 6.81 5.60
N ALA A 68 9.89 5.83 5.08
CA ALA A 68 10.95 6.11 4.10
C ALA A 68 10.38 6.74 2.83
N ILE A 69 9.30 6.19 2.31
CA ILE A 69 8.65 6.69 1.09
C ILE A 69 8.06 8.09 1.32
N SER A 70 7.44 8.31 2.47
CA SER A 70 6.77 9.58 2.79
C SER A 70 7.75 10.72 3.08
N ARG A 71 8.98 10.40 3.43
CA ARG A 71 10.01 11.41 3.75
C ARG A 71 10.95 11.72 2.58
N ASP A 72 10.96 10.87 1.56
CA ASP A 72 11.81 11.09 0.39
C ASP A 72 11.13 12.09 -0.54
N PRO A 73 11.83 13.19 -0.92
CA PRO A 73 11.26 14.19 -1.84
C PRO A 73 10.76 13.59 -3.17
N ASP A 74 11.37 12.49 -3.63
CA ASP A 74 11.01 11.87 -4.90
C ASP A 74 9.72 11.05 -4.82
N THR A 75 9.33 10.58 -3.62
CA THR A 75 8.22 9.64 -3.46
C THR A 75 7.15 10.11 -2.47
N ARG A 76 7.38 11.20 -1.76
CA ARG A 76 6.49 11.65 -0.68
C ARG A 76 5.06 11.97 -1.14
N ALA A 77 4.88 12.27 -2.42
CA ALA A 77 3.56 12.58 -2.96
C ALA A 77 2.72 11.34 -3.26
N ILE A 78 3.33 10.14 -3.26
CA ILE A 78 2.61 8.89 -3.54
C ILE A 78 1.78 8.52 -2.31
N PRO A 79 0.45 8.44 -2.42
CA PRO A 79 -0.38 8.02 -1.29
C PRO A 79 -0.18 6.55 -0.97
N ILE A 80 -0.23 6.22 0.32
CA ILE A 80 -0.06 4.85 0.81
C ILE A 80 -1.28 4.49 1.65
N ILE A 81 -1.90 3.35 1.32
CA ILE A 81 -2.92 2.73 2.16
C ILE A 81 -2.28 1.49 2.80
N LEU A 82 -2.30 1.42 4.12
CA LEU A 82 -1.82 0.24 4.84
C LEU A 82 -2.92 -0.82 4.84
N CYS A 83 -2.58 -2.05 4.44
CA CYS A 83 -3.49 -3.19 4.39
C CYS A 83 -2.91 -4.30 5.24
N THR A 84 -3.43 -4.52 6.44
CA THR A 84 -2.80 -5.41 7.40
C THR A 84 -3.80 -6.06 8.35
N SER A 85 -3.39 -7.18 8.95
CA SER A 85 -4.18 -7.84 10.00
C SER A 85 -4.11 -7.14 11.35
N LYS A 86 -3.21 -6.15 11.51
CA LYS A 86 -3.13 -5.36 12.75
C LYS A 86 -4.34 -4.43 12.85
N SER A 87 -5.21 -4.67 13.83
CA SER A 87 -6.52 -4.01 13.91
C SER A 87 -6.70 -3.06 15.09
N GLN A 88 -5.68 -2.91 15.95
CA GLN A 88 -5.79 -2.05 17.11
C GLN A 88 -5.74 -0.57 16.71
N GLU A 89 -6.43 0.25 17.48
CA GLU A 89 -6.46 1.69 17.23
C GLU A 89 -5.05 2.30 17.27
N THR A 90 -4.19 1.80 18.17
CA THR A 90 -2.80 2.27 18.25
C THR A 90 -2.02 1.95 16.98
N ASP A 91 -2.29 0.82 16.33
CA ASP A 91 -1.65 0.47 15.05
C ASP A 91 -2.05 1.47 13.96
N LYS A 92 -3.32 1.84 13.91
CA LYS A 92 -3.83 2.79 12.93
C LYS A 92 -3.23 4.18 13.13
N ILE A 93 -3.19 4.64 14.37
CA ILE A 93 -2.60 5.93 14.72
C ILE A 93 -1.12 5.94 14.33
N TRP A 94 -0.40 4.86 14.66
CA TRP A 94 1.03 4.76 14.32
C TRP A 94 1.26 4.80 12.80
N GLY A 95 0.43 4.05 12.05
CA GLY A 95 0.52 4.04 10.58
C GLY A 95 0.30 5.42 9.97
N MET A 96 -0.70 6.13 10.44
CA MET A 96 -0.99 7.48 9.95
C MET A 96 0.16 8.45 10.26
N ARG A 97 0.80 8.28 11.42
CA ARG A 97 1.98 9.08 11.81
C ARG A 97 3.19 8.81 10.92
N GLN A 98 3.29 7.61 10.35
CA GLN A 98 4.38 7.31 9.40
C GLN A 98 4.14 7.92 8.03
N GLY A 99 2.97 8.44 7.78
CA GLY A 99 2.63 9.11 6.53
C GLY A 99 1.60 8.40 5.67
N ALA A 100 0.98 7.33 6.17
CA ALA A 100 -0.07 6.65 5.43
C ALA A 100 -1.29 7.56 5.26
N ARG A 101 -1.96 7.42 4.14
CA ARG A 101 -3.18 8.16 3.85
C ARG A 101 -4.40 7.50 4.47
N ASP A 102 -4.42 6.18 4.53
CA ASP A 102 -5.53 5.41 5.06
C ASP A 102 -5.08 4.04 5.52
N TYR A 103 -6.00 3.27 6.09
CA TYR A 103 -5.71 2.00 6.73
C TYR A 103 -6.87 1.02 6.51
N ILE A 104 -6.56 -0.19 6.06
CA ILE A 104 -7.55 -1.26 5.87
C ILE A 104 -7.13 -2.48 6.66
N VAL A 105 -8.06 -3.04 7.43
CA VAL A 105 -7.83 -4.27 8.20
C VAL A 105 -8.21 -5.48 7.36
N LYS A 106 -7.31 -6.46 7.27
CA LYS A 106 -7.56 -7.71 6.55
C LYS A 106 -8.58 -8.58 7.31
N PRO A 107 -9.39 -9.37 6.59
CA PRO A 107 -9.39 -9.56 5.15
C PRO A 107 -9.92 -8.32 4.41
N VAL A 108 -9.31 -8.02 3.27
CA VAL A 108 -9.66 -6.82 2.52
C VAL A 108 -11.04 -6.98 1.89
N ASN A 109 -11.95 -6.06 2.20
CA ASN A 109 -13.25 -5.97 1.55
C ASN A 109 -13.08 -5.18 0.26
N ARG A 110 -13.51 -5.75 -0.86
CA ARG A 110 -13.35 -5.14 -2.19
C ARG A 110 -14.00 -3.76 -2.26
N ASP A 111 -15.23 -3.64 -1.80
CA ASP A 111 -15.96 -2.37 -1.91
C ASP A 111 -15.33 -1.29 -1.04
N GLU A 112 -14.87 -1.65 0.17
CA GLU A 112 -14.16 -0.72 1.04
C GLU A 112 -12.87 -0.23 0.38
N LEU A 113 -12.10 -1.15 -0.20
CA LEU A 113 -10.84 -0.80 -0.87
C LEU A 113 -11.10 0.14 -2.04
N LEU A 114 -12.06 -0.18 -2.89
CA LEU A 114 -12.38 0.64 -4.06
C LEU A 114 -12.89 2.03 -3.66
N GLU A 115 -13.68 2.12 -2.59
CA GLU A 115 -14.13 3.42 -2.07
C GLU A 115 -12.96 4.27 -1.58
N LYS A 116 -12.02 3.66 -0.86
CA LYS A 116 -10.85 4.38 -0.35
C LYS A 116 -9.94 4.86 -1.48
N ILE A 117 -9.77 4.04 -2.51
CA ILE A 117 -8.99 4.43 -3.69
C ILE A 117 -9.67 5.60 -4.40
N ALA A 118 -10.97 5.54 -4.59
CA ALA A 118 -11.74 6.60 -5.23
C ALA A 118 -11.67 7.92 -4.44
N ALA A 119 -11.64 7.83 -3.12
CA ALA A 119 -11.54 9.02 -2.26
C ALA A 119 -10.18 9.72 -2.37
N ILE A 120 -9.12 8.99 -2.74
CA ILE A 120 -7.79 9.57 -2.94
C ILE A 120 -7.68 10.22 -4.31
N GLY A 121 -8.14 9.54 -5.30
CA GLY A 121 -8.04 9.97 -6.69
C GLY A 121 -9.33 10.26 -7.34
#